data_62eda37e7c29ac8791e4a49881903a4c
#
_entry.id   62eda37e7c29ac8791e4a49881903a4c
#
_cell.length_a   1.000
_cell.length_b   1.000
_cell.length_c   1.000
_cell.angle_alpha   90.00
_cell.angle_beta   90.00
_cell.angle_gamma   90.00
#
_symmetry.space_group_name_H-M   'P 1'
#
loop_
_entity.id
_entity.type
_entity.pdbx_description
1 polymer ?
#
loop_
_entity_poly.entity_id
_entity_poly.type
_entity_poly.pdbx_seq_one_letter_code
_entity_poly.pdbx_strand_id
1 'polypeptide(L)'
;MPNIGKDDHPKLWSLIFVLIIALTFCCFVMGQGLNSGTSVFLAGQGYGASLAGVLALVFSIAAALARLLIGPVIDNGKCSLVIIAGIAILIAGTALSAVVQGIPLFTISRLLQGVGFGAATTAASTAAASVLPQERLGEGIGYHGLGQAIAMSIGPAFALYLVGTDPSTNLYVGLALVGFAGLVIALNARYESKWQTLPSSSAYRSKMETRLELDSKDGQAPSSTTVTTSETINSEKHPEGDQVPKRTLRSSFNIFEPRALPGAIPQMIMCPTFGFGVFFAGLYGTTLGYTHAGLFYTISAVSMIIIRMVSKHFMDTVPAIKTMTGAIACGILCCLMLLAAPYGEPVFLASGIFYGLVTGISLPLNQSVAVKNTPPERWGAANALFLLANDIGIGFASVIWGVINDSFGFQTSIVCVIVCLIASYASAWIVYPARDKRWRH
;
A
#
# COMPACT_ATOMS: atom_id res chain seq x y z
N MET A 1 -31.16 3.87 39.50
CA MET A 1 -30.88 3.79 38.05
C MET A 1 -29.75 4.77 37.77
N PRO A 2 -28.54 4.33 37.46
CA PRO A 2 -27.48 5.24 37.07
C PRO A 2 -27.73 5.71 35.64
N ASN A 3 -27.61 6.97 35.44
CA ASN A 3 -27.70 7.72 34.19
C ASN A 3 -26.75 7.11 33.15
N ILE A 4 -27.27 6.45 32.13
CA ILE A 4 -26.52 6.07 30.94
C ILE A 4 -26.33 7.37 30.15
N GLY A 5 -25.19 8.01 30.41
CA GLY A 5 -24.77 9.25 29.74
C GLY A 5 -24.47 8.99 28.27
N LYS A 6 -24.95 9.93 27.48
CA LYS A 6 -24.84 10.10 26.03
C LYS A 6 -23.43 9.81 25.48
N ASP A 7 -23.44 9.07 24.34
CA ASP A 7 -22.46 9.13 23.23
C ASP A 7 -20.97 9.15 23.60
N ASP A 8 -20.47 8.06 24.19
CA ASP A 8 -19.04 7.81 24.28
C ASP A 8 -18.61 6.91 23.10
N HIS A 9 -18.83 7.39 21.87
CA HIS A 9 -18.19 6.76 20.71
C HIS A 9 -16.68 7.03 20.82
N PRO A 10 -15.84 5.98 20.88
CA PRO A 10 -14.40 6.14 21.04
C PRO A 10 -13.83 7.03 19.93
N LYS A 11 -13.02 8.02 20.32
CA LYS A 11 -12.48 9.04 19.39
C LYS A 11 -11.61 8.36 18.32
N LEU A 12 -12.02 8.44 17.06
CA LEU A 12 -11.26 7.95 15.91
C LEU A 12 -9.97 8.77 15.69
N TRP A 13 -10.11 10.09 15.76
CA TRP A 13 -9.03 11.04 15.46
C TRP A 13 -8.16 11.29 16.70
N SER A 14 -7.31 10.30 17.05
CA SER A 14 -6.23 10.54 18.00
C SER A 14 -5.06 11.23 17.29
N LEU A 15 -4.28 12.06 18.02
CA LEU A 15 -3.07 12.69 17.48
C LEU A 15 -2.12 11.65 16.86
N ILE A 16 -1.95 10.50 17.51
CA ILE A 16 -1.09 9.42 17.04
C ILE A 16 -1.60 8.88 15.70
N PHE A 17 -2.88 8.66 15.55
CA PHE A 17 -3.45 8.18 14.28
C PHE A 17 -3.28 9.19 13.15
N VAL A 18 -3.48 10.48 13.41
CA VAL A 18 -3.23 11.57 12.44
C VAL A 18 -1.76 11.60 12.03
N LEU A 19 -0.83 11.49 12.98
CA LEU A 19 0.61 11.43 12.68
C LEU A 19 0.97 10.20 11.84
N ILE A 20 0.35 9.03 12.08
CA ILE A 20 0.56 7.82 11.27
C ILE A 20 0.04 8.03 9.85
N ILE A 21 -1.11 8.65 9.65
CA ILE A 21 -1.61 9.00 8.30
C ILE A 21 -0.62 9.95 7.60
N ALA A 22 -0.16 10.99 8.29
CA ALA A 22 0.75 11.99 7.73
C ALA A 22 2.12 11.38 7.35
N LEU A 23 2.72 10.55 8.21
CA LEU A 23 3.98 9.89 7.86
C LEU A 23 3.80 8.90 6.68
N THR A 24 2.69 8.17 6.65
CA THR A 24 2.36 7.26 5.55
C THR A 24 2.20 8.04 4.24
N PHE A 25 1.52 9.17 4.30
CA PHE A 25 1.40 10.10 3.16
C PHE A 25 2.78 10.51 2.63
N CYS A 26 3.71 10.95 3.49
CA CYS A 26 5.08 11.30 3.09
C CYS A 26 5.81 10.13 2.43
N CYS A 27 5.71 8.92 2.99
CA CYS A 27 6.32 7.71 2.43
C CYS A 27 5.79 7.40 1.02
N PHE A 28 4.47 7.48 0.82
CA PHE A 28 3.85 7.22 -0.48
C PHE A 28 4.16 8.32 -1.50
N VAL A 29 4.20 9.60 -1.10
CA VAL A 29 4.64 10.70 -1.97
C VAL A 29 6.07 10.44 -2.45
N MET A 30 6.98 10.06 -1.55
CA MET A 30 8.35 9.70 -1.93
C MET A 30 8.38 8.50 -2.88
N GLY A 31 7.75 7.39 -2.51
CA GLY A 31 7.81 6.16 -3.30
C GLY A 31 7.26 6.33 -4.71
N GLN A 32 6.10 6.95 -4.85
CA GLN A 32 5.47 7.18 -6.15
C GLN A 32 6.16 8.29 -6.95
N GLY A 33 6.63 9.33 -6.26
CA GLY A 33 7.44 10.39 -6.86
C GLY A 33 8.77 9.86 -7.40
N LEU A 34 9.48 9.00 -6.65
CA LEU A 34 10.70 8.33 -7.11
C LEU A 34 10.43 7.44 -8.33
N ASN A 35 9.31 6.74 -8.37
CA ASN A 35 8.98 5.86 -9.50
C ASN A 35 8.71 6.68 -10.78
N SER A 36 7.88 7.68 -10.71
CA SER A 36 7.54 8.53 -11.85
C SER A 36 8.68 9.48 -12.27
N GLY A 37 9.26 10.19 -11.29
CA GLY A 37 10.30 11.19 -11.56
C GLY A 37 11.60 10.59 -12.09
N THR A 38 11.98 9.38 -11.61
CA THR A 38 13.20 8.71 -12.07
C THR A 38 13.14 8.36 -13.56
N SER A 39 11.99 7.94 -14.09
CA SER A 39 11.85 7.63 -15.52
C SER A 39 12.10 8.88 -16.40
N VAL A 40 11.55 10.01 -16.00
CA VAL A 40 11.75 11.29 -16.70
C VAL A 40 13.18 11.79 -16.54
N PHE A 41 13.75 11.69 -15.34
CA PHE A 41 15.14 12.06 -15.06
C PHE A 41 16.12 11.26 -15.92
N LEU A 42 15.97 9.94 -16.03
CA LEU A 42 16.83 9.09 -16.85
C LEU A 42 16.67 9.37 -18.34
N ALA A 43 15.44 9.60 -18.80
CA ALA A 43 15.19 9.96 -20.20
C ALA A 43 15.86 11.29 -20.56
N GLY A 44 15.85 12.29 -19.66
CA GLY A 44 16.55 13.55 -19.83
C GLY A 44 18.09 13.40 -19.87
N GLN A 45 18.63 12.32 -19.30
CA GLN A 45 20.04 11.96 -19.41
C GLN A 45 20.38 11.09 -20.64
N GLY A 46 19.40 10.84 -21.52
CA GLY A 46 19.57 10.03 -22.73
C GLY A 46 19.45 8.52 -22.55
N TYR A 47 19.00 8.05 -21.37
CA TYR A 47 18.74 6.63 -21.16
C TYR A 47 17.34 6.23 -21.65
N GLY A 48 17.21 5.00 -22.16
CA GLY A 48 15.95 4.46 -22.61
C GLY A 48 14.96 4.14 -21.47
N ALA A 49 13.69 4.00 -21.82
CA ALA A 49 12.62 3.62 -20.91
C ALA A 49 12.83 2.22 -20.30
N SER A 50 13.52 1.32 -21.01
CA SER A 50 13.88 -0.03 -20.52
C SER A 50 14.71 0.04 -19.23
N LEU A 51 15.70 0.94 -19.13
CA LEU A 51 16.49 1.10 -17.92
C LEU A 51 15.64 1.61 -16.76
N ALA A 52 14.77 2.58 -17.02
CA ALA A 52 13.82 3.08 -16.03
C ALA A 52 12.92 1.95 -15.51
N GLY A 53 12.42 1.08 -16.40
CA GLY A 53 11.61 -0.07 -16.06
C GLY A 53 12.36 -1.10 -15.21
N VAL A 54 13.60 -1.43 -15.54
CA VAL A 54 14.46 -2.35 -14.75
C VAL A 54 14.70 -1.78 -13.35
N LEU A 55 15.01 -0.51 -13.23
CA LEU A 55 15.24 0.15 -11.95
C LEU A 55 13.96 0.24 -11.11
N ALA A 56 12.79 0.38 -11.73
CA ALA A 56 11.51 0.30 -11.05
C ALA A 56 11.20 -1.12 -10.55
N LEU A 57 11.56 -2.16 -11.33
CA LEU A 57 11.46 -3.55 -10.89
C LEU A 57 12.36 -3.82 -9.68
N VAL A 58 13.60 -3.35 -9.70
CA VAL A 58 14.55 -3.46 -8.58
C VAL A 58 13.95 -2.87 -7.29
N PHE A 59 13.38 -1.66 -7.39
CA PHE A 59 12.67 -1.03 -6.28
C PHE A 59 11.49 -1.90 -5.78
N SER A 60 10.66 -2.41 -6.70
CA SER A 60 9.45 -3.18 -6.35
C SER A 60 9.80 -4.52 -5.69
N ILE A 61 10.81 -5.24 -6.20
CA ILE A 61 11.29 -6.49 -5.60
C ILE A 61 11.88 -6.23 -4.22
N ALA A 62 12.70 -5.19 -4.07
CA ALA A 62 13.30 -4.83 -2.79
C ALA A 62 12.21 -4.48 -1.75
N ALA A 63 11.17 -3.74 -2.15
CA ALA A 63 10.03 -3.43 -1.29
C ALA A 63 9.24 -4.69 -0.89
N ALA A 64 8.95 -5.58 -1.84
CA ALA A 64 8.25 -6.84 -1.58
C ALA A 64 9.01 -7.74 -0.61
N LEU A 65 10.32 -7.91 -0.82
CA LEU A 65 11.18 -8.69 0.08
C LEU A 65 11.25 -8.07 1.48
N ALA A 66 11.40 -6.76 1.58
CA ALA A 66 11.40 -6.07 2.87
C ALA A 66 10.10 -6.30 3.64
N ARG A 67 8.93 -6.26 2.98
CA ARG A 67 7.63 -6.54 3.61
C ARG A 67 7.56 -7.95 4.20
N LEU A 68 8.09 -8.94 3.48
CA LEU A 68 8.10 -10.34 3.96
C LEU A 68 9.03 -10.54 5.16
N LEU A 69 10.21 -9.92 5.14
CA LEU A 69 11.23 -10.11 6.18
C LEU A 69 10.93 -9.34 7.47
N ILE A 70 10.18 -8.25 7.39
CA ILE A 70 9.95 -7.34 8.52
C ILE A 70 8.76 -7.75 9.38
N GLY A 71 7.83 -8.57 8.87
CA GLY A 71 6.67 -9.03 9.62
C GLY A 71 7.00 -9.51 11.03
N PRO A 72 7.93 -10.46 11.22
CA PRO A 72 8.30 -10.95 12.56
C PRO A 72 8.87 -9.87 13.49
N VAL A 73 9.55 -8.85 12.96
CA VAL A 73 10.11 -7.74 13.76
C VAL A 73 8.98 -6.85 14.28
N ILE A 74 7.96 -6.60 13.45
CA ILE A 74 6.77 -5.84 13.83
C ILE A 74 5.97 -6.59 14.90
N ASP A 75 5.79 -7.90 14.75
CA ASP A 75 5.05 -8.74 15.69
C ASP A 75 5.70 -8.76 17.09
N ASN A 76 7.03 -8.57 17.16
CA ASN A 76 7.79 -8.44 18.41
C ASN A 76 7.66 -7.06 19.11
N GLY A 77 6.75 -6.20 18.64
CA GLY A 77 6.46 -4.91 19.28
C GLY A 77 7.46 -3.79 18.98
N LYS A 78 8.26 -3.91 17.92
CA LYS A 78 9.24 -2.88 17.48
C LYS A 78 8.77 -2.10 16.25
N CYS A 79 7.47 -1.89 16.14
CA CYS A 79 6.84 -1.29 14.95
C CYS A 79 7.33 0.15 14.70
N SER A 80 7.38 1.00 15.73
CA SER A 80 7.87 2.38 15.59
C SER A 80 9.35 2.43 15.19
N LEU A 81 10.17 1.50 15.67
CA LEU A 81 11.59 1.40 15.26
C LEU A 81 11.70 1.05 13.78
N VAL A 82 10.89 0.11 13.30
CA VAL A 82 10.86 -0.29 11.88
C VAL A 82 10.42 0.88 10.99
N ILE A 83 9.42 1.67 11.41
CA ILE A 83 8.99 2.88 10.69
C ILE A 83 10.15 3.85 10.55
N ILE A 84 10.80 4.20 11.66
CA ILE A 84 11.90 5.17 11.69
C ILE A 84 13.09 4.69 10.84
N ALA A 85 13.52 3.43 11.03
CA ALA A 85 14.61 2.84 10.26
C ALA A 85 14.27 2.78 8.75
N GLY A 86 13.04 2.37 8.41
CA GLY A 86 12.57 2.30 7.04
C GLY A 86 12.58 3.67 6.34
N ILE A 87 12.07 4.71 7.01
CA ILE A 87 12.10 6.09 6.47
C ILE A 87 13.54 6.58 6.34
N ALA A 88 14.41 6.31 7.32
CA ALA A 88 15.83 6.70 7.26
C ALA A 88 16.56 6.03 6.08
N ILE A 89 16.32 4.73 5.85
CA ILE A 89 16.87 4.00 4.69
C ILE A 89 16.32 4.57 3.37
N LEU A 90 15.03 4.90 3.31
CA LEU A 90 14.40 5.51 2.14
C LEU A 90 15.02 6.87 1.82
N ILE A 91 15.24 7.72 2.84
CA ILE A 91 15.93 9.02 2.69
C ILE A 91 17.37 8.81 2.22
N ALA A 92 18.11 7.90 2.84
CA ALA A 92 19.50 7.62 2.48
C ALA A 92 19.63 7.16 1.00
N GLY A 93 18.76 6.22 0.57
CA GLY A 93 18.70 5.80 -0.83
C GLY A 93 18.31 6.93 -1.79
N THR A 94 17.44 7.85 -1.37
CA THR A 94 17.03 9.01 -2.17
C THR A 94 18.15 10.04 -2.26
N ALA A 95 18.81 10.36 -1.15
CA ALA A 95 19.96 11.25 -1.12
C ALA A 95 21.15 10.70 -1.94
N LEU A 96 21.36 9.37 -1.89
CA LEU A 96 22.36 8.70 -2.71
C LEU A 96 22.09 8.93 -4.20
N SER A 97 20.83 8.88 -4.66
CA SER A 97 20.46 9.15 -6.06
C SER A 97 20.76 10.59 -6.49
N ALA A 98 20.83 11.56 -5.55
CA ALA A 98 21.14 12.96 -5.87
C ALA A 98 22.63 13.18 -6.19
N VAL A 99 23.53 12.36 -5.62
CA VAL A 99 25.00 12.59 -5.72
C VAL A 99 25.71 11.57 -6.61
N VAL A 100 25.02 10.49 -6.98
CA VAL A 100 25.63 9.36 -7.67
C VAL A 100 25.66 9.58 -9.18
N GLN A 101 26.80 9.22 -9.77
CA GLN A 101 26.98 9.09 -11.21
C GLN A 101 27.21 7.61 -11.56
N GLY A 102 26.41 7.07 -12.48
CA GLY A 102 26.53 5.71 -13.00
C GLY A 102 25.47 4.73 -12.54
N ILE A 103 25.10 3.83 -13.46
CA ILE A 103 24.00 2.87 -13.32
C ILE A 103 24.15 1.92 -12.12
N PRO A 104 25.37 1.34 -11.83
CA PRO A 104 25.48 0.37 -10.73
C PRO A 104 25.11 0.99 -9.37
N LEU A 105 25.61 2.17 -9.10
CA LEU A 105 25.38 2.83 -7.81
C LEU A 105 23.95 3.40 -7.72
N PHE A 106 23.38 3.79 -8.86
CA PHE A 106 21.98 4.15 -8.96
C PHE A 106 21.06 2.94 -8.68
N THR A 107 21.45 1.74 -9.11
CA THR A 107 20.75 0.51 -8.78
C THR A 107 20.76 0.21 -7.27
N ILE A 108 21.89 0.45 -6.61
CA ILE A 108 22.00 0.32 -5.14
C ILE A 108 21.05 1.31 -4.46
N SER A 109 20.99 2.55 -4.95
CA SER A 109 20.05 3.52 -4.38
C SER A 109 18.59 3.06 -4.52
N ARG A 110 18.19 2.47 -5.65
CA ARG A 110 16.86 1.89 -5.87
C ARG A 110 16.56 0.71 -4.94
N LEU A 111 17.56 -0.15 -4.66
CA LEU A 111 17.43 -1.21 -3.64
C LEU A 111 17.14 -0.62 -2.26
N LEU A 112 17.93 0.36 -1.81
CA LEU A 112 17.72 1.02 -0.52
C LEU A 112 16.37 1.70 -0.44
N GLN A 113 15.97 2.42 -1.49
CA GLN A 113 14.66 3.06 -1.59
C GLN A 113 13.53 2.05 -1.46
N GLY A 114 13.62 0.90 -2.16
CA GLY A 114 12.63 -0.17 -2.10
C GLY A 114 12.53 -0.79 -0.70
N VAL A 115 13.67 -1.15 -0.11
CA VAL A 115 13.71 -1.71 1.26
C VAL A 115 13.10 -0.74 2.27
N GLY A 116 13.51 0.54 2.23
CA GLY A 116 13.00 1.57 3.14
C GLY A 116 11.50 1.80 2.97
N PHE A 117 11.01 1.89 1.73
CA PHE A 117 9.60 2.07 1.43
C PHE A 117 8.75 0.87 1.89
N GLY A 118 9.18 -0.35 1.55
CA GLY A 118 8.47 -1.58 1.96
C GLY A 118 8.38 -1.71 3.47
N ALA A 119 9.49 -1.45 4.18
CA ALA A 119 9.55 -1.48 5.62
C ALA A 119 8.63 -0.45 6.29
N ALA A 120 8.82 0.82 5.94
CA ALA A 120 8.09 1.93 6.55
C ALA A 120 6.58 1.83 6.33
N THR A 121 6.14 1.54 5.10
CA THR A 121 4.70 1.48 4.77
C THR A 121 4.00 0.29 5.38
N THR A 122 4.65 -0.87 5.47
CA THR A 122 4.09 -2.06 6.13
C THR A 122 3.93 -1.83 7.63
N ALA A 123 4.98 -1.32 8.28
CA ALA A 123 4.92 -1.02 9.70
C ALA A 123 3.91 0.10 10.02
N ALA A 124 3.82 1.15 9.17
CA ALA A 124 2.84 2.23 9.34
C ALA A 124 1.39 1.74 9.22
N SER A 125 1.11 0.84 8.28
CA SER A 125 -0.23 0.25 8.14
C SER A 125 -0.60 -0.63 9.35
N THR A 126 0.37 -1.39 9.88
CA THR A 126 0.18 -2.18 11.11
C THR A 126 -0.02 -1.26 12.33
N ALA A 127 0.77 -0.19 12.44
CA ALA A 127 0.61 0.81 13.50
C ALA A 127 -0.78 1.45 13.44
N ALA A 128 -1.25 1.85 12.25
CA ALA A 128 -2.59 2.41 12.07
C ALA A 128 -3.69 1.48 12.61
N ALA A 129 -3.64 0.20 12.24
CA ALA A 129 -4.60 -0.79 12.73
C ALA A 129 -4.50 -1.00 14.26
N SER A 130 -3.29 -0.93 14.83
CA SER A 130 -3.03 -1.19 16.25
C SER A 130 -3.50 -0.09 17.18
N VAL A 131 -3.53 1.17 16.71
CA VAL A 131 -3.91 2.34 17.53
C VAL A 131 -5.39 2.69 17.45
N LEU A 132 -6.13 2.10 16.50
CA LEU A 132 -7.54 2.36 16.29
C LEU A 132 -8.42 1.62 17.29
N PRO A 133 -9.57 2.21 17.72
CA PRO A 133 -10.60 1.49 18.45
C PRO A 133 -11.16 0.34 17.59
N GLN A 134 -11.39 -0.83 18.19
CA GLN A 134 -11.88 -2.00 17.46
C GLN A 134 -13.25 -1.75 16.79
N GLU A 135 -14.12 -0.99 17.44
CA GLU A 135 -15.47 -0.65 16.97
C GLU A 135 -15.43 0.22 15.70
N ARG A 136 -14.35 0.97 15.48
CA ARG A 136 -14.18 1.89 14.34
C ARG A 136 -12.99 1.53 13.45
N LEU A 137 -12.48 0.31 13.57
CA LEU A 137 -11.30 -0.17 12.83
C LEU A 137 -11.48 -0.04 11.31
N GLY A 138 -12.62 -0.47 10.78
CA GLY A 138 -12.90 -0.39 9.34
C GLY A 138 -12.93 1.04 8.81
N GLU A 139 -13.54 1.96 9.58
CA GLU A 139 -13.60 3.38 9.24
C GLU A 139 -12.20 4.01 9.25
N GLY A 140 -11.41 3.74 10.30
CA GLY A 140 -10.05 4.27 10.42
C GLY A 140 -9.11 3.76 9.32
N ILE A 141 -9.15 2.46 9.00
CA ILE A 141 -8.37 1.89 7.88
C ILE A 141 -8.81 2.54 6.55
N GLY A 142 -10.09 2.86 6.39
CA GLY A 142 -10.60 3.59 5.24
C GLY A 142 -9.95 4.97 5.07
N TYR A 143 -9.85 5.75 6.15
CA TYR A 143 -9.16 7.07 6.11
C TYR A 143 -7.66 6.94 5.88
N HIS A 144 -7.01 5.94 6.48
CA HIS A 144 -5.60 5.65 6.21
C HIS A 144 -5.36 5.32 4.73
N GLY A 145 -6.21 4.47 4.14
CA GLY A 145 -6.16 4.13 2.72
C GLY A 145 -6.47 5.31 1.79
N LEU A 146 -7.33 6.24 2.21
CA LEU A 146 -7.58 7.48 1.47
C LEU A 146 -6.32 8.37 1.46
N GLY A 147 -5.63 8.51 2.60
CA GLY A 147 -4.35 9.23 2.67
C GLY A 147 -3.29 8.66 1.72
N GLN A 148 -3.18 7.32 1.67
CA GLN A 148 -2.29 6.64 0.71
C GLN A 148 -2.66 6.94 -0.74
N ALA A 149 -3.95 6.87 -1.07
CA ALA A 149 -4.44 7.09 -2.41
C ALA A 149 -4.16 8.51 -2.92
N ILE A 150 -4.34 9.52 -2.06
CA ILE A 150 -4.02 10.91 -2.36
C ILE A 150 -2.51 11.05 -2.60
N ALA A 151 -1.69 10.45 -1.76
CA ALA A 151 -0.22 10.48 -1.89
C ALA A 151 0.27 9.82 -3.19
N MET A 152 -0.37 8.70 -3.60
CA MET A 152 -0.05 8.00 -4.86
C MET A 152 -0.24 8.87 -6.10
N SER A 153 -1.09 9.86 -6.04
CA SER A 153 -1.34 10.78 -7.15
C SER A 153 -0.53 12.08 -7.03
N ILE A 154 -0.40 12.62 -5.80
CA ILE A 154 0.40 13.84 -5.57
C ILE A 154 1.89 13.57 -5.79
N GLY A 155 2.40 12.39 -5.40
CA GLY A 155 3.81 12.03 -5.53
C GLY A 155 4.37 12.21 -6.94
N PRO A 156 3.77 11.59 -7.98
CA PRO A 156 4.18 11.77 -9.36
C PRO A 156 4.08 13.22 -9.85
N ALA A 157 2.99 13.93 -9.52
CA ALA A 157 2.80 15.33 -9.90
C ALA A 157 3.92 16.21 -9.32
N PHE A 158 4.22 16.04 -8.04
CA PHE A 158 5.27 16.75 -7.34
C PHE A 158 6.66 16.41 -7.90
N ALA A 159 6.91 15.15 -8.21
CA ALA A 159 8.15 14.71 -8.80
C ALA A 159 8.40 15.33 -10.19
N LEU A 160 7.39 15.34 -11.05
CA LEU A 160 7.49 15.96 -12.37
C LEU A 160 7.71 17.46 -12.27
N TYR A 161 7.07 18.13 -11.32
CA TYR A 161 7.31 19.54 -11.03
C TYR A 161 8.79 19.80 -10.63
N LEU A 162 9.36 18.92 -9.80
CA LEU A 162 10.75 19.03 -9.35
C LEU A 162 11.78 18.71 -10.44
N VAL A 163 11.47 17.77 -11.35
CA VAL A 163 12.34 17.47 -12.50
C VAL A 163 12.45 18.69 -13.42
N GLY A 164 11.35 19.42 -13.61
CA GLY A 164 11.31 20.60 -14.48
C GLY A 164 11.57 20.25 -15.95
N THR A 165 12.11 21.22 -16.69
CA THR A 165 12.49 21.07 -18.11
C THR A 165 13.90 20.49 -18.28
N ASP A 166 14.75 20.67 -17.28
CA ASP A 166 16.14 20.16 -17.29
C ASP A 166 16.26 19.03 -16.26
N PRO A 167 16.93 17.90 -16.61
CA PRO A 167 17.10 16.78 -15.70
C PRO A 167 18.04 17.18 -14.55
N SER A 168 17.43 17.64 -13.46
CA SER A 168 18.15 18.12 -12.29
C SER A 168 18.03 17.16 -11.11
N THR A 169 19.02 17.17 -10.23
CA THR A 169 19.00 16.42 -8.97
C THR A 169 17.96 16.96 -7.97
N ASN A 170 17.31 18.09 -8.28
CA ASN A 170 16.26 18.71 -7.46
C ASN A 170 15.12 17.73 -7.13
N LEU A 171 14.82 16.79 -8.04
CA LEU A 171 13.89 15.69 -7.80
C LEU A 171 14.23 14.95 -6.50
N TYR A 172 15.46 14.48 -6.39
CA TYR A 172 15.88 13.65 -5.25
C TYR A 172 16.03 14.47 -3.97
N VAL A 173 16.52 15.70 -4.08
CA VAL A 173 16.62 16.65 -2.94
C VAL A 173 15.22 16.96 -2.40
N GLY A 174 14.29 17.35 -3.27
CA GLY A 174 12.91 17.67 -2.86
C GLY A 174 12.18 16.48 -2.22
N LEU A 175 12.33 15.28 -2.79
CA LEU A 175 11.74 14.07 -2.22
C LEU A 175 12.43 13.67 -0.89
N ALA A 176 13.75 13.87 -0.75
CA ALA A 176 14.44 13.64 0.51
C ALA A 176 13.95 14.59 1.62
N LEU A 177 13.64 15.85 1.29
CA LEU A 177 13.04 16.80 2.25
C LEU A 177 11.65 16.34 2.71
N VAL A 178 10.80 15.81 1.80
CA VAL A 178 9.53 15.18 2.18
C VAL A 178 9.75 14.01 3.12
N GLY A 179 10.76 13.18 2.85
CA GLY A 179 11.15 12.07 3.72
C GLY A 179 11.60 12.54 5.10
N PHE A 180 12.39 13.61 5.14
CA PHE A 180 12.84 14.19 6.41
C PHE A 180 11.64 14.69 7.25
N ALA A 181 10.67 15.35 6.62
CA ALA A 181 9.42 15.70 7.29
C ALA A 181 8.70 14.46 7.83
N GLY A 182 8.60 13.38 7.01
CA GLY A 182 8.06 12.09 7.44
C GLY A 182 8.82 11.47 8.62
N LEU A 183 10.14 11.59 8.65
CA LEU A 183 10.99 11.11 9.75
C LEU A 183 10.71 11.88 11.05
N VAL A 184 10.63 13.20 10.97
CA VAL A 184 10.28 14.04 12.13
C VAL A 184 8.90 13.67 12.68
N ILE A 185 7.92 13.45 11.81
CA ILE A 185 6.59 12.98 12.19
C ILE A 185 6.68 11.60 12.86
N ALA A 186 7.45 10.65 12.30
CA ALA A 186 7.61 9.30 12.83
C ALA A 186 8.25 9.30 14.23
N LEU A 187 9.22 10.17 14.48
CA LEU A 187 9.84 10.33 15.80
C LEU A 187 8.82 10.78 16.87
N ASN A 188 7.80 11.56 16.48
CA ASN A 188 6.73 12.02 17.36
C ASN A 188 5.56 11.02 17.47
N ALA A 189 5.42 10.12 16.49
CA ALA A 189 4.34 9.12 16.41
C ALA A 189 4.66 7.80 17.14
N ARG A 190 5.63 7.78 18.06
CA ARG A 190 6.00 6.58 18.84
C ARG A 190 4.87 6.19 19.80
N TYR A 191 3.90 5.44 19.30
CA TYR A 191 2.75 5.01 20.10
C TYR A 191 3.07 3.98 21.16
N GLU A 192 4.15 3.20 20.98
CA GLU A 192 4.60 2.18 21.92
C GLU A 192 5.02 2.80 23.27
N SER A 193 5.64 3.98 23.26
CA SER A 193 5.99 4.72 24.47
C SER A 193 4.82 5.50 25.08
N LYS A 194 3.76 5.73 24.30
CA LYS A 194 2.57 6.50 24.69
C LYS A 194 1.31 5.63 24.72
N TRP A 195 1.44 4.33 24.91
CA TRP A 195 0.35 3.37 24.79
C TRP A 195 -0.83 3.66 25.73
N GLN A 196 -0.59 4.28 26.87
CA GLN A 196 -1.63 4.66 27.83
C GLN A 196 -2.59 5.74 27.28
N THR A 197 -2.15 6.53 26.31
CA THR A 197 -2.97 7.57 25.67
C THR A 197 -3.84 7.04 24.54
N LEU A 198 -3.68 5.76 24.17
CA LEU A 198 -4.48 5.11 23.14
C LEU A 198 -5.89 4.80 23.67
N PRO A 199 -6.91 4.69 22.79
CA PRO A 199 -8.24 4.23 23.17
C PRO A 199 -8.18 2.90 23.91
N SER A 200 -9.02 2.72 24.94
CA SER A 200 -9.06 1.49 25.76
C SER A 200 -9.35 0.25 24.94
N SER A 201 -10.17 0.37 23.90
CA SER A 201 -10.52 -0.71 22.96
C SER A 201 -9.51 -0.92 21.84
N SER A 202 -8.38 -0.19 21.80
CA SER A 202 -7.35 -0.41 20.78
C SER A 202 -6.58 -1.72 21.01
N ALA A 203 -6.28 -2.43 19.93
CA ALA A 203 -5.61 -3.73 19.99
C ALA A 203 -4.27 -3.69 20.74
N TYR A 204 -3.49 -2.60 20.54
CA TYR A 204 -2.19 -2.46 21.20
C TYR A 204 -2.33 -2.25 22.72
N ARG A 205 -3.25 -1.38 23.15
CA ARG A 205 -3.46 -1.11 24.56
C ARG A 205 -3.98 -2.34 25.30
N SER A 206 -4.97 -3.03 24.74
CA SER A 206 -5.49 -4.29 25.31
C SER A 206 -4.38 -5.36 25.46
N LYS A 207 -3.51 -5.50 24.45
CA LYS A 207 -2.37 -6.43 24.52
C LYS A 207 -1.39 -6.05 25.63
N MET A 208 -1.13 -4.77 25.86
CA MET A 208 -0.20 -4.30 26.90
C MET A 208 -0.80 -4.46 28.29
N GLU A 209 -2.08 -4.17 28.48
CA GLU A 209 -2.79 -4.38 29.75
C GLU A 209 -2.79 -5.86 30.14
N THR A 210 -3.14 -6.76 29.20
CA THR A 210 -3.07 -8.22 29.45
C THR A 210 -1.67 -8.70 29.83
N ARG A 211 -0.64 -8.15 29.17
CA ARG A 211 0.76 -8.51 29.49
C ARG A 211 1.16 -8.08 30.89
N LEU A 212 0.78 -6.86 31.29
CA LEU A 212 1.05 -6.36 32.65
C LEU A 212 0.32 -7.17 33.73
N GLU A 213 -0.90 -7.62 33.45
CA GLU A 213 -1.66 -8.48 34.35
C GLU A 213 -0.99 -9.86 34.52
N LEU A 214 -0.46 -10.43 33.43
CA LEU A 214 0.28 -11.70 33.49
C LEU A 214 1.59 -11.55 34.26
N ASP A 215 2.37 -10.52 33.97
CA ASP A 215 3.64 -10.23 34.66
C ASP A 215 3.42 -9.98 36.18
N SER A 216 2.28 -9.38 36.54
CA SER A 216 1.91 -9.16 37.96
C SER A 216 1.51 -10.44 38.68
N LYS A 217 0.94 -11.43 37.98
CA LYS A 217 0.58 -12.73 38.52
C LYS A 217 1.79 -13.65 38.68
N ASP A 218 2.73 -13.61 37.75
CA ASP A 218 3.99 -14.36 37.83
C ASP A 218 4.96 -13.80 38.91
N GLY A 219 4.86 -12.51 39.24
CA GLY A 219 5.61 -11.86 40.32
C GLY A 219 5.10 -12.18 41.73
N GLN A 220 3.95 -12.83 41.88
CA GLN A 220 3.33 -13.25 43.14
C GLN A 220 3.41 -14.75 43.38
N ALA A 221 4.46 -15.44 42.96
CA ALA A 221 4.71 -16.82 43.37
C ALA A 221 5.12 -16.84 44.88
N PRO A 222 4.38 -17.54 45.75
CA PRO A 222 4.75 -17.58 47.17
C PRO A 222 6.01 -18.39 47.37
N SER A 223 6.97 -17.76 48.05
CA SER A 223 8.15 -18.44 48.59
C SER A 223 7.73 -19.51 49.60
N SER A 224 8.20 -20.71 49.36
CA SER A 224 8.47 -21.76 50.31
C SER A 224 7.37 -22.20 51.31
N THR A 225 6.82 -23.39 51.09
CA THR A 225 6.65 -24.33 52.23
C THR A 225 6.84 -25.75 51.71
N THR A 226 7.90 -26.36 52.16
CA THR A 226 8.19 -27.80 52.07
C THR A 226 7.15 -28.56 52.88
N VAL A 227 6.33 -29.41 52.25
CA VAL A 227 5.69 -30.52 52.93
C VAL A 227 5.68 -31.72 52.00
N THR A 228 6.46 -32.70 52.39
CA THR A 228 6.40 -34.09 51.96
C THR A 228 5.07 -34.69 52.39
N THR A 229 4.31 -35.30 51.52
CA THR A 229 3.71 -36.62 51.74
C THR A 229 2.87 -37.04 50.49
N SER A 230 3.15 -38.24 50.08
CA SER A 230 2.43 -39.06 49.10
C SER A 230 0.94 -39.21 49.45
N GLU A 231 0.05 -39.02 48.45
CA GLU A 231 -1.16 -39.79 48.28
C GLU A 231 -1.68 -39.72 46.86
N THR A 232 -1.83 -40.88 46.31
CA THR A 232 -2.47 -41.23 45.04
C THR A 232 -3.96 -40.98 45.18
N ILE A 233 -4.63 -40.31 44.19
CA ILE A 233 -6.05 -40.55 43.84
C ILE A 233 -6.46 -39.76 42.58
N ASN A 234 -6.88 -40.51 41.60
CA ASN A 234 -7.91 -40.29 40.54
C ASN A 234 -7.97 -39.04 39.67
N SER A 235 -7.81 -39.36 38.42
CA SER A 235 -8.25 -38.65 37.23
C SER A 235 -9.69 -38.07 37.30
N GLU A 236 -9.80 -36.76 37.27
CA GLU A 236 -10.98 -36.10 36.70
C GLU A 236 -10.52 -35.05 35.70
N LYS A 237 -11.06 -35.22 34.47
CA LYS A 237 -10.85 -34.31 33.34
C LYS A 237 -11.50 -32.96 33.65
N HIS A 238 -10.69 -31.91 33.82
CA HIS A 238 -11.15 -30.55 33.64
C HIS A 238 -10.87 -30.09 32.21
N PRO A 239 -11.76 -29.29 31.59
CA PRO A 239 -11.60 -28.86 30.22
C PRO A 239 -10.42 -27.91 30.09
N GLU A 240 -9.64 -28.18 29.04
CA GLU A 240 -8.48 -27.38 28.61
C GLU A 240 -8.87 -25.90 28.50
N GLY A 241 -8.23 -25.10 29.35
CA GLY A 241 -8.18 -23.65 29.20
C GLY A 241 -7.51 -23.30 27.87
N ASP A 242 -8.12 -22.39 27.12
CA ASP A 242 -7.63 -21.81 25.87
C ASP A 242 -6.16 -21.37 26.01
N GLN A 243 -5.26 -22.24 25.60
CA GLN A 243 -3.87 -21.87 25.34
C GLN A 243 -3.86 -21.03 24.08
N VAL A 244 -3.67 -19.72 24.21
CA VAL A 244 -3.32 -18.85 23.10
C VAL A 244 -2.14 -19.51 22.36
N PRO A 245 -2.33 -19.98 21.12
CA PRO A 245 -1.28 -20.74 20.44
C PRO A 245 -0.07 -19.81 20.24
N LYS A 246 1.07 -20.15 20.86
CA LYS A 246 2.36 -19.55 20.53
C LYS A 246 2.56 -19.72 19.03
N ARG A 247 2.42 -18.64 18.28
CA ARG A 247 2.68 -18.60 16.82
C ARG A 247 4.12 -19.02 16.61
N THR A 248 4.34 -20.28 16.26
CA THR A 248 5.65 -20.77 15.83
C THR A 248 6.02 -20.06 14.54
N LEU A 249 7.28 -19.74 14.34
CA LEU A 249 7.83 -19.16 13.10
C LEU A 249 7.27 -19.83 11.83
N ARG A 250 6.97 -21.12 11.90
CA ARG A 250 6.40 -21.93 10.82
C ARG A 250 4.95 -21.54 10.46
N SER A 251 4.15 -20.99 11.40
CA SER A 251 2.79 -20.50 11.13
C SER A 251 2.77 -19.11 10.50
N SER A 252 3.84 -18.31 10.69
CA SER A 252 4.01 -17.00 10.07
C SER A 252 4.31 -17.09 8.56
N PHE A 253 4.84 -18.22 8.07
CA PHE A 253 5.11 -18.45 6.65
C PHE A 253 3.89 -18.95 5.85
N ASN A 254 2.74 -19.15 6.46
CA ASN A 254 1.52 -19.51 5.72
C ASN A 254 0.83 -18.25 5.15
N ILE A 255 1.61 -17.46 4.40
CA ILE A 255 1.18 -16.21 3.76
C ILE A 255 0.21 -16.51 2.61
N PHE A 256 0.28 -17.73 2.06
CA PHE A 256 -0.54 -18.12 0.93
C PHE A 256 -1.97 -18.45 1.39
N GLU A 257 -2.91 -17.59 1.03
CA GLU A 257 -4.34 -17.79 1.28
C GLU A 257 -5.09 -17.95 -0.05
N PRO A 258 -5.37 -19.20 -0.48
CA PRO A 258 -6.00 -19.45 -1.79
C PRO A 258 -7.35 -18.77 -1.97
N ARG A 259 -8.08 -18.49 -0.87
CA ARG A 259 -9.39 -17.84 -0.90
C ARG A 259 -9.32 -16.37 -1.27
N ALA A 260 -8.13 -15.74 -1.20
CA ALA A 260 -7.90 -14.38 -1.65
C ALA A 260 -7.60 -14.28 -3.17
N LEU A 261 -7.29 -15.40 -3.84
CA LEU A 261 -6.98 -15.44 -5.27
C LEU A 261 -8.06 -14.80 -6.17
N PRO A 262 -9.38 -14.94 -5.89
CA PRO A 262 -10.39 -14.28 -6.70
C PRO A 262 -10.24 -12.77 -6.81
N GLY A 263 -9.71 -12.10 -5.80
CA GLY A 263 -9.40 -10.67 -5.87
C GLY A 263 -7.97 -10.39 -6.36
N ALA A 264 -7.01 -11.24 -5.98
CA ALA A 264 -5.60 -11.03 -6.27
C ALA A 264 -5.25 -11.25 -7.77
N ILE A 265 -5.85 -12.24 -8.44
CA ILE A 265 -5.59 -12.54 -9.86
C ILE A 265 -6.02 -11.41 -10.79
N PRO A 266 -7.28 -10.92 -10.76
CA PRO A 266 -7.69 -9.80 -11.59
C PRO A 266 -6.87 -8.54 -11.31
N GLN A 267 -6.49 -8.29 -10.06
CA GLN A 267 -5.63 -7.19 -9.68
C GLN A 267 -4.24 -7.33 -10.31
N MET A 268 -3.60 -8.48 -10.21
CA MET A 268 -2.26 -8.71 -10.78
C MET A 268 -2.25 -8.49 -12.31
N ILE A 269 -3.29 -8.96 -13.02
CA ILE A 269 -3.44 -8.75 -14.46
C ILE A 269 -3.74 -7.28 -14.78
N MET A 270 -4.35 -6.53 -13.87
CA MET A 270 -4.62 -5.10 -14.01
C MET A 270 -3.42 -4.20 -13.68
N CYS A 271 -2.47 -4.70 -12.91
CA CYS A 271 -1.27 -3.94 -12.50
C CYS A 271 -0.46 -3.34 -13.66
N PRO A 272 -0.38 -3.96 -14.86
CA PRO A 272 0.20 -3.32 -16.02
C PRO A 272 -0.37 -1.93 -16.34
N THR A 273 -1.69 -1.75 -16.18
CA THR A 273 -2.33 -0.43 -16.35
C THR A 273 -1.83 0.59 -15.34
N PHE A 274 -1.70 0.19 -14.08
CA PHE A 274 -1.16 1.05 -13.02
C PHE A 274 0.31 1.34 -13.24
N GLY A 275 1.10 0.32 -13.62
CA GLY A 275 2.52 0.47 -13.92
C GLY A 275 2.75 1.46 -15.06
N PHE A 276 2.00 1.36 -16.17
CA PHE A 276 2.10 2.33 -17.25
C PHE A 276 1.80 3.76 -16.75
N GLY A 277 0.68 3.92 -16.04
CA GLY A 277 0.28 5.23 -15.52
C GLY A 277 1.33 5.83 -14.59
N VAL A 278 1.83 5.07 -13.60
CA VAL A 278 2.77 5.58 -12.61
C VAL A 278 4.15 5.88 -13.21
N PHE A 279 4.69 4.98 -14.05
CA PHE A 279 6.07 5.08 -14.52
C PHE A 279 6.22 5.83 -15.84
N PHE A 280 5.24 5.73 -16.73
CA PHE A 280 5.41 6.14 -18.12
C PHE A 280 4.42 7.18 -18.63
N ALA A 281 3.27 7.42 -17.98
CA ALA A 281 2.34 8.44 -18.45
C ALA A 281 2.96 9.85 -18.42
N GLY A 282 3.68 10.20 -17.34
CA GLY A 282 4.40 11.46 -17.27
C GLY A 282 5.52 11.57 -18.32
N LEU A 283 6.30 10.48 -18.50
CA LEU A 283 7.33 10.41 -19.53
C LEU A 283 6.74 10.57 -20.92
N TYR A 284 5.60 9.92 -21.20
CA TYR A 284 4.91 10.08 -22.48
C TYR A 284 4.47 11.52 -22.73
N GLY A 285 3.87 12.18 -21.73
CA GLY A 285 3.51 13.60 -21.84
C GLY A 285 4.71 14.50 -22.11
N THR A 286 5.86 14.27 -21.45
CA THR A 286 7.08 15.04 -21.70
C THR A 286 7.70 14.78 -23.08
N THR A 287 7.63 13.54 -23.59
CA THR A 287 8.09 13.21 -24.97
C THR A 287 7.24 13.86 -26.05
N LEU A 288 5.96 14.12 -25.75
CA LEU A 288 5.08 14.92 -26.62
C LEU A 288 5.34 16.43 -26.52
N GLY A 289 6.26 16.87 -25.66
CA GLY A 289 6.60 18.28 -25.46
C GLY A 289 5.63 19.04 -24.54
N TYR A 290 4.80 18.34 -23.75
CA TYR A 290 3.82 18.97 -22.87
C TYR A 290 4.45 19.50 -21.59
N THR A 291 4.37 20.82 -21.40
CA THR A 291 4.96 21.52 -20.24
C THR A 291 4.26 21.15 -18.93
N HIS A 292 2.97 20.83 -18.99
CA HIS A 292 2.14 20.55 -17.81
C HIS A 292 1.81 19.06 -17.65
N ALA A 293 2.66 18.16 -18.17
CA ALA A 293 2.41 16.70 -18.09
C ALA A 293 2.13 16.21 -16.66
N GLY A 294 2.69 16.85 -15.64
CA GLY A 294 2.42 16.55 -14.23
C GLY A 294 0.97 16.76 -13.78
N LEU A 295 0.22 17.65 -14.45
CA LEU A 295 -1.21 17.87 -14.13
C LEU A 295 -2.07 16.64 -14.39
N PHE A 296 -1.65 15.71 -15.26
CA PHE A 296 -2.29 14.41 -15.45
C PHE A 296 -2.50 13.70 -14.09
N TYR A 297 -1.48 13.68 -13.26
CA TYR A 297 -1.57 13.03 -11.93
C TYR A 297 -2.43 13.82 -10.95
N THR A 298 -2.40 15.15 -11.01
CA THR A 298 -3.25 16.00 -10.17
C THR A 298 -4.73 15.80 -10.51
N ILE A 299 -5.07 15.78 -11.79
CA ILE A 299 -6.43 15.51 -12.28
C ILE A 299 -6.86 14.10 -11.89
N SER A 300 -5.97 13.13 -12.05
CA SER A 300 -6.20 11.74 -11.63
C SER A 300 -6.47 11.63 -10.11
N ALA A 301 -5.71 12.37 -9.28
CA ALA A 301 -5.93 12.41 -7.83
C ALA A 301 -7.32 12.90 -7.49
N VAL A 302 -7.73 14.02 -8.07
CA VAL A 302 -9.05 14.60 -7.82
C VAL A 302 -10.16 13.63 -8.23
N SER A 303 -10.06 13.05 -9.43
CA SER A 303 -11.02 12.06 -9.91
C SER A 303 -11.09 10.82 -9.02
N MET A 304 -9.93 10.33 -8.55
CA MET A 304 -9.85 9.18 -7.65
C MET A 304 -10.48 9.48 -6.29
N ILE A 305 -10.27 10.67 -5.74
CA ILE A 305 -10.90 11.09 -4.47
C ILE A 305 -12.41 11.15 -4.63
N ILE A 306 -12.90 11.81 -5.68
CA ILE A 306 -14.33 11.94 -5.96
C ILE A 306 -14.97 10.55 -6.08
N ILE A 307 -14.41 9.67 -6.91
CA ILE A 307 -15.01 8.36 -7.12
C ILE A 307 -14.97 7.50 -5.85
N ARG A 308 -13.95 7.61 -5.00
CA ARG A 308 -13.89 6.90 -3.72
C ARG A 308 -14.95 7.37 -2.73
N MET A 309 -15.26 8.66 -2.71
CA MET A 309 -16.35 9.19 -1.87
C MET A 309 -17.71 8.66 -2.34
N VAL A 310 -17.92 8.62 -3.66
CA VAL A 310 -19.17 8.13 -4.26
C VAL A 310 -19.26 6.60 -4.23
N SER A 311 -18.13 5.90 -4.43
CA SER A 311 -18.09 4.43 -4.53
C SER A 311 -18.51 3.72 -3.26
N LYS A 312 -18.33 4.34 -2.10
CA LYS A 312 -18.78 3.81 -0.81
C LYS A 312 -20.29 3.45 -0.84
N HIS A 313 -21.09 4.19 -1.60
CA HIS A 313 -22.53 3.93 -1.71
C HIS A 313 -22.86 2.77 -2.65
N PHE A 314 -22.18 2.62 -3.78
CA PHE A 314 -22.53 1.59 -4.77
C PHE A 314 -21.70 0.31 -4.66
N MET A 315 -20.53 0.33 -4.00
CA MET A 315 -19.74 -0.90 -3.79
C MET A 315 -20.42 -1.94 -2.90
N ASP A 316 -21.37 -1.51 -2.04
CA ASP A 316 -22.14 -2.41 -1.19
C ASP A 316 -23.47 -2.84 -1.83
N THR A 317 -23.98 -2.07 -2.81
CA THR A 317 -25.30 -2.30 -3.44
C THR A 317 -25.22 -2.91 -4.83
N VAL A 318 -24.12 -2.64 -5.56
CA VAL A 318 -23.94 -3.11 -6.94
C VAL A 318 -23.04 -4.36 -6.98
N PRO A 319 -23.40 -5.38 -7.77
CA PRO A 319 -22.57 -6.56 -7.95
C PRO A 319 -21.14 -6.22 -8.38
N ALA A 320 -20.14 -6.90 -7.78
CA ALA A 320 -18.73 -6.63 -8.02
C ALA A 320 -18.34 -6.66 -9.51
N ILE A 321 -18.93 -7.58 -10.29
CA ILE A 321 -18.66 -7.68 -11.73
C ILE A 321 -19.18 -6.45 -12.51
N LYS A 322 -20.33 -5.88 -12.15
CA LYS A 322 -20.86 -4.67 -12.78
C LYS A 322 -19.98 -3.45 -12.44
N THR A 323 -19.52 -3.37 -11.21
CA THR A 323 -18.58 -2.33 -10.78
C THR A 323 -17.26 -2.46 -11.53
N MET A 324 -16.76 -3.70 -11.72
CA MET A 324 -15.57 -3.96 -12.52
C MET A 324 -15.75 -3.57 -13.98
N THR A 325 -16.94 -3.82 -14.58
CA THR A 325 -17.27 -3.38 -15.94
C THR A 325 -17.12 -1.87 -16.09
N GLY A 326 -17.64 -1.10 -15.13
CA GLY A 326 -17.50 0.37 -15.12
C GLY A 326 -16.05 0.82 -15.01
N ALA A 327 -15.25 0.16 -14.15
CA ALA A 327 -13.83 0.44 -14.00
C ALA A 327 -13.06 0.17 -15.31
N ILE A 328 -13.29 -0.98 -15.93
CA ILE A 328 -12.64 -1.35 -17.20
C ILE A 328 -13.03 -0.39 -18.34
N ALA A 329 -14.29 -0.01 -18.43
CA ALA A 329 -14.75 0.98 -19.43
C ALA A 329 -14.00 2.32 -19.26
N CYS A 330 -13.85 2.80 -18.02
CA CYS A 330 -13.02 3.98 -17.74
C CYS A 330 -11.55 3.76 -18.13
N GLY A 331 -10.98 2.58 -17.86
CA GLY A 331 -9.59 2.25 -18.23
C GLY A 331 -9.38 2.24 -19.75
N ILE A 332 -10.30 1.66 -20.51
CA ILE A 332 -10.25 1.66 -21.98
C ILE A 332 -10.38 3.09 -22.52
N LEU A 333 -11.29 3.90 -21.97
CA LEU A 333 -11.45 5.29 -22.38
C LEU A 333 -10.19 6.11 -22.06
N CYS A 334 -9.54 5.88 -20.91
CA CYS A 334 -8.24 6.46 -20.60
C CYS A 334 -7.21 6.12 -21.69
N CYS A 335 -7.08 4.85 -22.05
CA CYS A 335 -6.13 4.40 -23.07
C CYS A 335 -6.44 5.00 -24.46
N LEU A 336 -7.72 5.07 -24.85
CA LEU A 336 -8.12 5.71 -26.11
C LEU A 336 -7.75 7.20 -26.13
N MET A 337 -7.93 7.92 -25.02
CA MET A 337 -7.51 9.31 -24.90
C MET A 337 -5.98 9.45 -24.91
N LEU A 338 -5.24 8.52 -24.30
CA LEU A 338 -3.78 8.51 -24.38
C LEU A 338 -3.28 8.24 -25.82
N LEU A 339 -3.96 7.38 -26.58
CA LEU A 339 -3.66 7.20 -28.01
C LEU A 339 -3.95 8.48 -28.82
N ALA A 340 -4.97 9.22 -28.43
CA ALA A 340 -5.32 10.51 -29.03
C ALA A 340 -4.50 11.69 -28.44
N ALA A 341 -3.63 11.46 -27.47
CA ALA A 341 -2.82 12.52 -26.85
C ALA A 341 -1.98 13.34 -27.85
N PRO A 342 -1.43 12.79 -28.95
CA PRO A 342 -0.71 13.60 -29.96
C PRO A 342 -1.52 14.73 -30.59
N TYR A 343 -2.86 14.70 -30.49
CA TYR A 343 -3.71 15.79 -31.00
C TYR A 343 -3.73 17.03 -30.10
N GLY A 344 -3.23 16.95 -28.86
CA GLY A 344 -3.09 18.11 -27.99
C GLY A 344 -3.04 17.78 -26.50
N GLU A 345 -2.36 18.66 -25.74
CA GLU A 345 -2.20 18.55 -24.29
C GLU A 345 -3.54 18.41 -23.52
N PRO A 346 -4.65 19.10 -23.90
CA PRO A 346 -5.93 18.92 -23.20
C PRO A 346 -6.46 17.49 -23.25
N VAL A 347 -6.25 16.76 -24.36
CA VAL A 347 -6.67 15.37 -24.52
C VAL A 347 -5.86 14.45 -23.58
N PHE A 348 -4.54 14.69 -23.53
CA PHE A 348 -3.66 14.00 -22.61
C PHE A 348 -4.10 14.23 -21.15
N LEU A 349 -4.35 15.47 -20.76
CA LEU A 349 -4.78 15.82 -19.40
C LEU A 349 -6.15 15.21 -19.05
N ALA A 350 -7.10 15.21 -19.99
CA ALA A 350 -8.42 14.62 -19.80
C ALA A 350 -8.35 13.10 -19.57
N SER A 351 -7.35 12.39 -20.13
CA SER A 351 -7.13 10.97 -19.86
C SER A 351 -6.86 10.70 -18.37
N GLY A 352 -6.30 11.67 -17.66
CA GLY A 352 -6.07 11.61 -16.20
C GLY A 352 -7.36 11.44 -15.39
N ILE A 353 -8.49 11.99 -15.87
CA ILE A 353 -9.80 11.79 -15.21
C ILE A 353 -10.12 10.29 -15.17
N PHE A 354 -10.04 9.64 -16.32
CA PHE A 354 -10.38 8.23 -16.45
C PHE A 354 -9.36 7.30 -15.79
N TYR A 355 -8.08 7.70 -15.77
CA TYR A 355 -7.06 7.00 -14.98
C TYR A 355 -7.39 7.03 -13.47
N GLY A 356 -7.81 8.18 -12.96
CA GLY A 356 -8.25 8.31 -11.56
C GLY A 356 -9.49 7.47 -11.24
N LEU A 357 -10.46 7.41 -12.17
CA LEU A 357 -11.67 6.59 -12.01
C LEU A 357 -11.35 5.10 -11.99
N VAL A 358 -10.56 4.60 -12.95
CA VAL A 358 -10.23 3.16 -13.00
C VAL A 358 -9.42 2.72 -11.78
N THR A 359 -8.43 3.50 -11.35
CA THR A 359 -7.60 3.18 -10.19
C THR A 359 -8.38 3.32 -8.87
N GLY A 360 -9.26 4.31 -8.78
CA GLY A 360 -10.10 4.58 -7.61
C GLY A 360 -11.13 3.49 -7.35
N ILE A 361 -11.63 2.82 -8.40
CA ILE A 361 -12.64 1.75 -8.29
C ILE A 361 -12.00 0.38 -8.16
N SER A 362 -11.07 0.02 -9.07
CA SER A 362 -10.62 -1.36 -9.22
C SER A 362 -9.78 -1.87 -8.05
N LEU A 363 -8.88 -1.05 -7.51
CA LEU A 363 -8.02 -1.45 -6.40
C LEU A 363 -8.82 -1.84 -5.15
N PRO A 364 -9.71 -0.98 -4.60
CA PRO A 364 -10.50 -1.33 -3.43
C PRO A 364 -11.53 -2.42 -3.72
N LEU A 365 -12.06 -2.51 -4.94
CA LEU A 365 -12.97 -3.57 -5.34
C LEU A 365 -12.30 -4.94 -5.26
N ASN A 366 -11.16 -5.11 -5.93
CA ASN A 366 -10.42 -6.38 -5.94
C ASN A 366 -9.91 -6.74 -4.54
N GLN A 367 -9.46 -5.77 -3.74
CA GLN A 367 -9.06 -5.97 -2.35
C GLN A 367 -10.24 -6.45 -1.49
N SER A 368 -11.41 -5.84 -1.65
CA SER A 368 -12.64 -6.25 -0.97
C SER A 368 -13.04 -7.69 -1.32
N VAL A 369 -12.95 -8.06 -2.60
CA VAL A 369 -13.22 -9.44 -3.06
C VAL A 369 -12.23 -10.42 -2.42
N ALA A 370 -10.94 -10.10 -2.37
CA ALA A 370 -9.92 -10.95 -1.75
C ALA A 370 -10.18 -11.17 -0.25
N VAL A 371 -10.54 -10.12 0.48
CA VAL A 371 -10.75 -10.18 1.93
C VAL A 371 -12.10 -10.83 2.28
N LYS A 372 -13.19 -10.43 1.60
CA LYS A 372 -14.55 -10.95 1.91
C LYS A 372 -14.69 -12.47 1.66
N ASN A 373 -13.88 -13.04 0.77
CA ASN A 373 -13.88 -14.49 0.52
C ASN A 373 -13.06 -15.30 1.56
N THR A 374 -12.39 -14.61 2.49
CA THR A 374 -11.48 -15.21 3.47
C THR A 374 -12.10 -15.11 4.87
N PRO A 375 -11.96 -16.14 5.74
CA PRO A 375 -12.39 -16.06 7.13
C PRO A 375 -11.71 -14.89 7.87
N PRO A 376 -12.41 -14.26 8.86
CA PRO A 376 -11.90 -13.10 9.58
C PRO A 376 -10.50 -13.30 10.20
N GLU A 377 -10.21 -14.51 10.69
CA GLU A 377 -8.95 -14.87 11.33
C GLU A 377 -7.76 -14.81 10.35
N ARG A 378 -8.04 -14.82 9.04
CA ARG A 378 -7.04 -14.83 7.95
C ARG A 378 -7.10 -13.61 7.04
N TRP A 379 -7.83 -12.58 7.40
CA TRP A 379 -7.90 -11.33 6.61
C TRP A 379 -6.52 -10.69 6.42
N GLY A 380 -5.65 -10.79 7.42
CA GLY A 380 -4.26 -10.31 7.29
C GLY A 380 -3.48 -11.03 6.19
N ALA A 381 -3.59 -12.37 6.13
CA ALA A 381 -2.93 -13.17 5.09
C ALA A 381 -3.51 -12.89 3.69
N ALA A 382 -4.84 -12.73 3.58
CA ALA A 382 -5.50 -12.37 2.34
C ALA A 382 -5.04 -11.00 1.81
N ASN A 383 -4.98 -10.00 2.69
CA ASN A 383 -4.51 -8.66 2.33
C ASN A 383 -3.02 -8.66 1.96
N ALA A 384 -2.20 -9.42 2.67
CA ALA A 384 -0.77 -9.56 2.36
C ALA A 384 -0.55 -10.19 0.98
N LEU A 385 -1.29 -11.26 0.65
CA LEU A 385 -1.23 -11.89 -0.67
C LEU A 385 -1.70 -10.93 -1.77
N PHE A 386 -2.77 -10.19 -1.54
CA PHE A 386 -3.28 -9.18 -2.47
C PHE A 386 -2.24 -8.08 -2.75
N LEU A 387 -1.62 -7.52 -1.71
CA LEU A 387 -0.61 -6.49 -1.86
C LEU A 387 0.66 -7.02 -2.52
N LEU A 388 1.07 -8.25 -2.21
CA LEU A 388 2.20 -8.92 -2.87
C LEU A 388 1.94 -9.09 -4.36
N ALA A 389 0.75 -9.56 -4.75
CA ALA A 389 0.36 -9.70 -6.15
C ALA A 389 0.36 -8.35 -6.87
N ASN A 390 -0.10 -7.29 -6.20
CA ASN A 390 -0.06 -5.93 -6.73
C ASN A 390 1.38 -5.43 -6.95
N ASP A 391 2.27 -5.56 -5.97
CA ASP A 391 3.66 -5.08 -6.07
C ASP A 391 4.43 -5.84 -7.15
N ILE A 392 4.28 -7.18 -7.21
CA ILE A 392 4.87 -8.03 -8.26
C ILE A 392 4.34 -7.61 -9.63
N GLY A 393 3.02 -7.47 -9.76
CA GLY A 393 2.40 -7.09 -11.03
C GLY A 393 2.88 -5.74 -11.55
N ILE A 394 2.97 -4.72 -10.69
CA ILE A 394 3.48 -3.38 -11.03
C ILE A 394 4.97 -3.45 -11.42
N GLY A 395 5.78 -4.19 -10.64
CA GLY A 395 7.21 -4.32 -10.88
C GLY A 395 7.52 -4.97 -12.23
N PHE A 396 6.90 -6.10 -12.55
CA PHE A 396 7.09 -6.75 -13.86
C PHE A 396 6.55 -5.89 -15.01
N ALA A 397 5.41 -5.23 -14.82
CA ALA A 397 4.84 -4.33 -15.82
C ALA A 397 5.80 -3.19 -16.19
N SER A 398 6.57 -2.65 -15.22
CA SER A 398 7.50 -1.57 -15.49
C SER A 398 8.60 -1.96 -16.50
N VAL A 399 9.10 -3.19 -16.44
CA VAL A 399 10.09 -3.70 -17.40
C VAL A 399 9.44 -3.94 -18.76
N ILE A 400 8.28 -4.58 -18.77
CA ILE A 400 7.57 -4.90 -20.02
C ILE A 400 7.28 -3.60 -20.78
N TRP A 401 6.74 -2.59 -20.12
CA TRP A 401 6.45 -1.32 -20.77
C TRP A 401 7.71 -0.55 -21.14
N GLY A 402 8.78 -0.64 -20.35
CA GLY A 402 10.06 -0.05 -20.68
C GLY A 402 10.60 -0.59 -22.01
N VAL A 403 10.64 -1.93 -22.16
CA VAL A 403 11.12 -2.58 -23.38
C VAL A 403 10.21 -2.30 -24.59
N ILE A 404 8.89 -2.34 -24.40
CA ILE A 404 7.94 -2.06 -25.50
C ILE A 404 8.03 -0.59 -25.92
N ASN A 405 8.16 0.35 -24.97
CA ASN A 405 8.30 1.77 -25.26
C ASN A 405 9.55 2.08 -26.09
N ASP A 406 10.69 1.45 -25.75
CA ASP A 406 11.96 1.64 -26.48
C ASP A 406 11.95 1.00 -27.87
N SER A 407 11.29 -0.19 -28.00
CA SER A 407 11.33 -0.97 -29.24
C SER A 407 10.22 -0.58 -30.22
N PHE A 408 9.01 -0.27 -29.73
CA PHE A 408 7.80 -0.11 -30.53
C PHE A 408 7.04 1.21 -30.24
N GLY A 409 7.54 1.99 -29.28
CA GLY A 409 6.94 3.28 -28.89
C GLY A 409 5.75 3.18 -27.93
N PHE A 410 5.40 4.33 -27.34
CA PHE A 410 4.36 4.43 -26.31
C PHE A 410 2.96 4.02 -26.79
N GLN A 411 2.62 4.27 -28.06
CA GLN A 411 1.31 3.90 -28.60
C GLN A 411 1.09 2.38 -28.57
N THR A 412 2.11 1.59 -28.90
CA THR A 412 2.05 0.13 -28.80
C THR A 412 1.83 -0.35 -27.37
N SER A 413 2.54 0.25 -26.42
CA SER A 413 2.33 -0.05 -24.99
C SER A 413 0.89 0.24 -24.55
N ILE A 414 0.31 1.36 -24.98
CA ILE A 414 -1.06 1.73 -24.63
C ILE A 414 -2.07 0.71 -25.19
N VAL A 415 -1.85 0.23 -26.41
CA VAL A 415 -2.69 -0.84 -27.01
C VAL A 415 -2.56 -2.14 -26.19
N CYS A 416 -1.35 -2.51 -25.80
CA CYS A 416 -1.12 -3.68 -24.94
C CYS A 416 -1.78 -3.52 -23.54
N VAL A 417 -1.82 -2.30 -22.99
CA VAL A 417 -2.56 -2.00 -21.74
C VAL A 417 -4.05 -2.29 -21.90
N ILE A 418 -4.65 -1.95 -23.07
CA ILE A 418 -6.07 -2.28 -23.35
C ILE A 418 -6.27 -3.82 -23.32
N VAL A 419 -5.35 -4.59 -23.89
CA VAL A 419 -5.42 -6.06 -23.86
C VAL A 419 -5.34 -6.57 -22.41
N CYS A 420 -4.46 -6.00 -21.58
CA CYS A 420 -4.38 -6.36 -20.15
C CYS A 420 -5.68 -6.01 -19.38
N LEU A 421 -6.32 -4.88 -19.69
CA LEU A 421 -7.60 -4.51 -19.10
C LEU A 421 -8.70 -5.51 -19.45
N ILE A 422 -8.78 -5.92 -20.71
CA ILE A 422 -9.75 -6.93 -21.18
C ILE A 422 -9.45 -8.29 -20.52
N ALA A 423 -8.19 -8.69 -20.44
CA ALA A 423 -7.77 -9.93 -19.78
C ALA A 423 -8.09 -9.92 -18.27
N SER A 424 -7.89 -8.77 -17.60
CA SER A 424 -8.28 -8.59 -16.20
C SER A 424 -9.79 -8.75 -16.01
N TYR A 425 -10.59 -8.17 -16.91
CA TYR A 425 -12.04 -8.32 -16.89
C TYR A 425 -12.47 -9.78 -17.11
N ALA A 426 -11.90 -10.45 -18.11
CA ALA A 426 -12.18 -11.87 -18.38
C ALA A 426 -11.80 -12.75 -17.19
N SER A 427 -10.65 -12.49 -16.55
CA SER A 427 -10.25 -13.21 -15.34
C SER A 427 -11.22 -12.96 -14.18
N ALA A 428 -11.69 -11.73 -13.96
CA ALA A 428 -12.68 -11.41 -12.94
C ALA A 428 -14.01 -12.15 -13.20
N TRP A 429 -14.41 -12.26 -14.46
CA TRP A 429 -15.62 -13.02 -14.85
C TRP A 429 -15.53 -14.51 -14.51
N ILE A 430 -14.33 -15.09 -14.62
CA ILE A 430 -14.06 -16.51 -14.34
C ILE A 430 -13.92 -16.75 -12.82
N VAL A 431 -13.22 -15.85 -12.12
CA VAL A 431 -12.72 -16.10 -10.77
C VAL A 431 -13.60 -15.49 -9.70
N TYR A 432 -14.37 -14.42 -10.00
CA TYR A 432 -15.33 -13.88 -9.04
C TYR A 432 -16.40 -14.94 -8.74
N PRO A 433 -16.61 -15.28 -7.46
CA PRO A 433 -17.33 -16.49 -7.14
C PRO A 433 -18.75 -16.48 -7.65
N ALA A 434 -19.07 -17.50 -8.41
CA ALA A 434 -20.44 -17.91 -8.70
C ALA A 434 -21.20 -18.36 -7.44
N ARG A 435 -20.50 -18.53 -6.31
CA ARG A 435 -21.02 -19.17 -5.10
C ARG A 435 -21.79 -18.26 -4.15
N ASP A 436 -21.66 -16.96 -4.26
CA ASP A 436 -22.44 -16.07 -3.39
C ASP A 436 -23.52 -15.38 -4.23
N LYS A 437 -24.77 -15.83 -4.04
CA LYS A 437 -25.97 -15.21 -4.67
C LYS A 437 -26.07 -13.71 -4.35
N ARG A 438 -25.40 -13.25 -3.28
CA ARG A 438 -25.26 -11.83 -2.91
C ARG A 438 -24.40 -11.00 -3.87
N TRP A 439 -23.59 -11.66 -4.72
CA TRP A 439 -22.72 -11.00 -5.68
C TRP A 439 -23.30 -10.91 -7.10
N ARG A 440 -24.43 -11.62 -7.33
CA ARG A 440 -25.12 -11.66 -8.64
C ARG A 440 -26.40 -10.83 -8.74
N HIS A 441 -26.87 -10.26 -7.60
CA HIS A 441 -28.09 -9.43 -7.57
C HIS A 441 -27.78 -7.97 -7.32
#